data_49a92fa23f21ca8cca371ec7e103e3f2
#
_entry.id   49a92fa23f21ca8cca371ec7e103e3f2
#
_cell.length_a   1.000
_cell.length_b   1.000
_cell.length_c   1.000
_cell.angle_alpha   90.00
_cell.angle_beta   90.00
_cell.angle_gamma   90.00
#
_symmetry.space_group_name_H-M   'P 1'
#
loop_
_entity.id
_entity.type
_entity.pdbx_description
1 polymer ?
#
loop_
_entity_poly.entity_id
_entity_poly.type
_entity_poly.pdbx_seq_one_letter_code
_entity_poly.pdbx_strand_id
1 'polypeptide(L)'
;QPRPDSGHGPSWLTFIGHMKDSLWSVDLFRCESILLKTHWVLVVMDQFTRRIIGFGVHAGDVDGVALCRMFNKAISTRGIPKYLSSDNDPLFLYHQWQANLRIRGVDEIKTVPYTPRSHPFIERLIGTIRREFLDQTLFWNAVDLQRKLETFKDYYNHNRFHASLEGDTPAQVSGESITREADLEYYRWQTHCRGLVQLPVAA
;
A
#
# COMPACT_ATOMS: atom_id res chain seq x y z
N GLN A 1 9.12 -30.63 36.06
CA GLN A 1 8.29 -30.15 34.94
C GLN A 1 9.23 -29.66 33.86
N PRO A 2 9.17 -30.18 32.62
CA PRO A 2 9.96 -29.66 31.53
C PRO A 2 9.41 -28.27 31.11
N ARG A 3 10.32 -27.30 30.96
CA ARG A 3 10.01 -26.00 30.37
C ARG A 3 9.59 -26.23 28.92
N PRO A 4 8.57 -25.53 28.42
CA PRO A 4 8.27 -25.58 27.01
C PRO A 4 9.44 -24.97 26.24
N ASP A 5 9.99 -25.73 25.31
CA ASP A 5 10.95 -25.25 24.31
C ASP A 5 10.37 -24.02 23.61
N SER A 6 11.10 -22.92 23.71
CA SER A 6 10.84 -21.73 22.92
C SER A 6 11.14 -22.07 21.46
N GLY A 7 10.11 -22.55 20.75
CA GLY A 7 10.20 -22.84 19.32
C GLY A 7 10.65 -21.60 18.56
N HIS A 8 11.93 -21.54 18.26
CA HIS A 8 12.51 -20.58 17.32
C HIS A 8 12.16 -21.01 15.90
N GLY A 9 10.89 -20.90 15.56
CA GLY A 9 10.53 -20.80 14.15
C GLY A 9 11.15 -19.53 13.58
N PRO A 10 11.50 -19.50 12.28
CA PRO A 10 12.06 -18.30 11.66
C PRO A 10 11.14 -17.11 11.95
N SER A 11 11.70 -16.00 12.42
CA SER A 11 10.91 -14.82 12.72
C SER A 11 10.23 -14.34 11.44
N TRP A 12 9.07 -13.69 11.58
CA TRP A 12 8.38 -13.06 10.43
C TRP A 12 9.32 -12.17 9.60
N LEU A 13 10.26 -11.49 10.24
CA LEU A 13 11.29 -10.70 9.58
C LEU A 13 12.28 -11.56 8.76
N THR A 14 12.63 -12.74 9.25
CA THR A 14 13.46 -13.69 8.51
C THR A 14 12.73 -14.23 7.28
N PHE A 15 11.42 -14.52 7.42
CA PHE A 15 10.58 -14.94 6.32
C PHE A 15 10.46 -13.85 5.25
N ILE A 16 10.23 -12.58 5.63
CA ILE A 16 10.24 -11.43 4.71
C ILE A 16 11.59 -11.32 4.01
N GLY A 17 12.70 -11.50 4.71
CA GLY A 17 14.06 -11.45 4.14
C GLY A 17 14.29 -12.49 3.04
N HIS A 18 13.69 -13.68 3.15
CA HIS A 18 13.76 -14.73 2.13
C HIS A 18 12.81 -14.51 0.93
N MET A 19 11.76 -13.68 1.12
CA MET A 19 10.78 -13.36 0.07
C MET A 19 10.95 -11.94 -0.48
N LYS A 20 12.15 -11.41 -0.38
CA LYS A 20 12.53 -10.02 -0.62
C LYS A 20 11.93 -9.39 -1.88
N ASP A 21 11.80 -10.14 -2.97
CA ASP A 21 11.47 -9.56 -4.27
C ASP A 21 10.01 -9.83 -4.71
N SER A 22 9.15 -10.38 -3.85
CA SER A 22 7.85 -10.88 -4.32
C SER A 22 6.72 -10.94 -3.30
N LEU A 23 6.86 -10.36 -2.13
CA LEU A 23 5.79 -10.37 -1.11
C LEU A 23 5.12 -9.00 -1.03
N TRP A 24 3.87 -8.93 -1.49
CA TRP A 24 3.03 -7.76 -1.33
C TRP A 24 1.98 -7.95 -0.25
N SER A 25 1.50 -6.87 0.31
CA SER A 25 0.34 -6.84 1.21
C SER A 25 -0.83 -6.15 0.54
N VAL A 26 -2.03 -6.64 0.84
CA VAL A 26 -3.29 -6.02 0.43
C VAL A 26 -4.18 -5.79 1.65
N ASP A 27 -4.86 -4.66 1.67
CA ASP A 27 -5.83 -4.34 2.71
C ASP A 27 -6.91 -3.40 2.17
N LEU A 28 -8.04 -3.32 2.88
CA LEU A 28 -9.22 -2.54 2.54
C LEU A 28 -9.55 -1.53 3.63
N PHE A 29 -9.91 -0.33 3.23
CA PHE A 29 -10.46 0.65 4.16
C PHE A 29 -11.58 1.47 3.53
N ARG A 30 -12.41 2.08 4.37
CA ARG A 30 -13.52 2.94 3.96
C ARG A 30 -13.19 4.40 4.18
N CYS A 31 -13.70 5.25 3.29
CA CYS A 31 -13.73 6.70 3.44
C CYS A 31 -15.03 7.27 2.86
N GLU A 32 -15.35 8.49 3.22
CA GLU A 32 -16.59 9.16 2.81
C GLU A 32 -16.29 10.37 1.93
N SER A 33 -17.07 10.53 0.86
CA SER A 33 -17.02 11.70 0.00
C SER A 33 -17.66 12.92 0.69
N ILE A 34 -17.48 14.10 0.10
CA ILE A 34 -18.16 15.34 0.56
C ILE A 34 -19.70 15.20 0.55
N LEU A 35 -20.23 14.27 -0.23
CA LEU A 35 -21.65 13.93 -0.29
C LEU A 35 -22.04 12.84 0.73
N LEU A 36 -21.18 12.53 1.69
CA LEU A 36 -21.35 11.47 2.70
C LEU A 36 -21.61 10.07 2.09
N LYS A 37 -21.17 9.85 0.87
CA LYS A 37 -21.24 8.52 0.24
C LYS A 37 -20.00 7.71 0.57
N THR A 38 -20.23 6.49 1.03
CA THR A 38 -19.15 5.54 1.36
C THR A 38 -18.43 5.06 0.11
N HIS A 39 -17.11 5.03 0.20
CA HIS A 39 -16.21 4.46 -0.80
C HIS A 39 -15.25 3.50 -0.13
N TRP A 40 -14.99 2.38 -0.79
CA TRP A 40 -13.98 1.43 -0.40
C TRP A 40 -12.71 1.68 -1.19
N VAL A 41 -11.60 1.60 -0.51
CA VAL A 41 -10.26 1.70 -1.10
C VAL A 41 -9.49 0.43 -0.77
N LEU A 42 -9.08 -0.28 -1.81
CA LEU A 42 -8.10 -1.36 -1.72
C LEU A 42 -6.72 -0.76 -1.97
N VAL A 43 -5.77 -1.04 -1.09
CA VAL A 43 -4.37 -0.64 -1.24
C VAL A 43 -3.49 -1.87 -1.34
N VAL A 44 -2.54 -1.84 -2.27
CA VAL A 44 -1.50 -2.87 -2.42
C VAL A 44 -0.14 -2.23 -2.19
N MET A 45 0.67 -2.86 -1.35
CA MET A 45 2.01 -2.38 -0.98
C MET A 45 3.04 -3.51 -1.08
N ASP A 46 4.20 -3.20 -1.61
CA ASP A 46 5.38 -4.07 -1.49
C ASP A 46 5.92 -4.01 -0.05
N GLN A 47 6.01 -5.15 0.59
CA GLN A 47 6.44 -5.21 2.00
C GLN A 47 7.91 -4.89 2.20
N PHE A 48 8.75 -5.14 1.21
CA PHE A 48 10.19 -4.90 1.33
C PHE A 48 10.52 -3.43 1.12
N THR A 49 10.15 -2.89 -0.02
CA THR A 49 10.46 -1.50 -0.39
C THR A 49 9.52 -0.47 0.26
N ARG A 50 8.42 -0.90 0.89
CA ARG A 50 7.33 -0.04 1.39
C ARG A 50 6.59 0.72 0.31
N ARG A 51 6.82 0.38 -0.93
CA ARG A 51 6.26 1.04 -2.09
C ARG A 51 4.75 0.80 -2.20
N ILE A 52 3.98 1.83 -2.41
CA ILE A 52 2.59 1.68 -2.83
C ILE A 52 2.58 1.21 -4.28
N ILE A 53 2.05 0.02 -4.53
CA ILE A 53 1.89 -0.54 -5.87
C ILE A 53 0.74 0.14 -6.57
N GLY A 54 -0.41 0.24 -5.90
CA GLY A 54 -1.55 0.94 -6.43
C GLY A 54 -2.78 0.88 -5.55
N PHE A 55 -3.84 1.51 -6.06
CA PHE A 55 -5.13 1.60 -5.42
C PHE A 55 -6.25 1.10 -6.34
N GLY A 56 -7.25 0.48 -5.73
CA GLY A 56 -8.55 0.22 -6.34
C GLY A 56 -9.64 0.90 -5.54
N VAL A 57 -10.49 1.69 -6.19
CA VAL A 57 -11.60 2.40 -5.54
C VAL A 57 -12.94 1.88 -6.03
N HIS A 58 -13.87 1.65 -5.11
CA HIS A 58 -15.24 1.25 -5.39
C HIS A 58 -16.22 2.08 -4.57
N ALA A 59 -17.35 2.47 -5.17
CA ALA A 59 -18.43 3.18 -4.48
C ALA A 59 -19.55 2.20 -4.14
N GLY A 60 -20.05 2.26 -2.90
CA GLY A 60 -21.07 1.35 -2.40
C GLY A 60 -20.51 0.03 -1.88
N ASP A 61 -21.33 -1.01 -1.85
CA ASP A 61 -20.97 -2.31 -1.27
C ASP A 61 -19.98 -3.07 -2.16
N VAL A 62 -19.02 -3.75 -1.54
CA VAL A 62 -18.01 -4.55 -2.23
C VAL A 62 -18.42 -6.01 -2.20
N ASP A 63 -18.61 -6.59 -3.38
CA ASP A 63 -18.73 -8.03 -3.59
C ASP A 63 -17.40 -8.63 -4.11
N GLY A 64 -17.38 -9.94 -4.31
CA GLY A 64 -16.18 -10.64 -4.79
C GLY A 64 -15.73 -10.19 -6.18
N VAL A 65 -16.65 -9.76 -7.06
CA VAL A 65 -16.32 -9.25 -8.39
C VAL A 65 -15.74 -7.84 -8.31
N ALA A 66 -16.33 -6.97 -7.50
CA ALA A 66 -15.82 -5.62 -7.24
C ALA A 66 -14.42 -5.69 -6.63
N LEU A 67 -14.21 -6.56 -5.64
CA LEU A 67 -12.91 -6.79 -5.02
C LEU A 67 -11.84 -7.19 -6.05
N CYS A 68 -12.15 -8.15 -6.94
CA CYS A 68 -11.25 -8.57 -8.00
C CYS A 68 -10.92 -7.43 -8.96
N ARG A 69 -11.91 -6.60 -9.33
CA ARG A 69 -11.70 -5.42 -10.20
C ARG A 69 -10.80 -4.38 -9.52
N MET A 70 -11.02 -4.12 -8.24
CA MET A 70 -10.18 -3.19 -7.45
C MET A 70 -8.73 -3.66 -7.42
N PHE A 71 -8.50 -4.94 -7.10
CA PHE A 71 -7.16 -5.53 -7.06
C PHE A 71 -6.48 -5.49 -8.44
N ASN A 72 -7.18 -5.97 -9.47
CA ASN A 72 -6.63 -6.00 -10.82
C ASN A 72 -6.25 -4.60 -11.33
N LYS A 73 -7.03 -3.59 -10.97
CA LYS A 73 -6.70 -2.19 -11.27
C LYS A 73 -5.47 -1.73 -10.48
N ALA A 74 -5.40 -2.03 -9.19
CA ALA A 74 -4.28 -1.62 -8.34
C ALA A 74 -2.93 -2.17 -8.83
N ILE A 75 -2.89 -3.39 -9.37
CA ILE A 75 -1.64 -4.03 -9.84
C ILE A 75 -1.34 -3.82 -11.33
N SER A 76 -2.22 -3.16 -12.09
CA SER A 76 -2.17 -3.12 -13.56
C SER A 76 -0.87 -2.56 -14.15
N THR A 77 -0.14 -1.72 -13.40
CA THR A 77 1.05 -1.00 -13.90
C THR A 77 2.39 -1.60 -13.46
N ARG A 78 2.39 -2.56 -12.54
CA ARG A 78 3.62 -3.03 -11.85
C ARG A 78 3.86 -4.54 -11.92
N GLY A 79 3.02 -5.26 -12.63
CA GLY A 79 3.14 -6.72 -12.73
C GLY A 79 2.37 -7.46 -11.62
N ILE A 80 2.71 -8.72 -11.42
CA ILE A 80 1.98 -9.65 -10.54
C ILE A 80 2.95 -10.15 -9.47
N PRO A 81 2.60 -10.08 -8.17
CA PRO A 81 3.45 -10.62 -7.11
C PRO A 81 3.40 -12.15 -7.12
N LYS A 82 4.44 -12.80 -6.63
CA LYS A 82 4.39 -14.23 -6.37
C LYS A 82 3.56 -14.53 -5.12
N TYR A 83 3.73 -13.70 -4.08
CA TYR A 83 3.07 -13.88 -2.79
C TYR A 83 2.28 -12.62 -2.42
N LEU A 84 1.06 -12.83 -1.93
CA LEU A 84 0.19 -11.76 -1.48
C LEU A 84 -0.28 -12.04 -0.05
N SER A 85 0.08 -11.17 0.87
CA SER A 85 -0.41 -11.25 2.24
C SER A 85 -1.71 -10.45 2.39
N SER A 86 -2.77 -11.11 2.85
CA SER A 86 -4.06 -10.52 3.17
C SER A 86 -4.45 -10.84 4.62
N ASP A 87 -5.32 -10.04 5.20
CA ASP A 87 -5.90 -10.32 6.51
C ASP A 87 -7.03 -11.38 6.41
N ASN A 88 -7.72 -11.63 7.52
CA ASN A 88 -8.83 -12.55 7.60
C ASN A 88 -10.19 -11.86 7.39
N ASP A 89 -10.23 -10.68 6.75
CA ASP A 89 -11.50 -10.03 6.42
C ASP A 89 -12.36 -10.95 5.55
N PRO A 90 -13.67 -11.09 5.83
CA PRO A 90 -14.59 -11.92 5.05
C PRO A 90 -14.59 -11.63 3.55
N LEU A 91 -14.25 -10.41 3.12
CA LEU A 91 -14.16 -10.04 1.72
C LEU A 91 -13.06 -10.85 0.98
N PHE A 92 -11.95 -11.15 1.65
CA PHE A 92 -10.89 -12.00 1.09
C PHE A 92 -11.18 -13.51 1.17
N LEU A 93 -12.36 -13.90 1.66
CA LEU A 93 -12.83 -15.29 1.65
C LEU A 93 -13.73 -15.61 0.46
N TYR A 94 -14.13 -14.64 -0.35
CA TYR A 94 -14.95 -14.88 -1.54
C TYR A 94 -14.26 -15.83 -2.52
N HIS A 95 -15.01 -16.79 -3.06
CA HIS A 95 -14.49 -17.75 -4.04
C HIS A 95 -13.99 -17.07 -5.33
N GLN A 96 -14.59 -15.94 -5.73
CA GLN A 96 -14.12 -15.14 -6.86
C GLN A 96 -12.72 -14.57 -6.61
N TRP A 97 -12.45 -14.11 -5.38
CA TRP A 97 -11.13 -13.63 -4.98
C TRP A 97 -10.09 -14.72 -5.10
N GLN A 98 -10.35 -15.90 -4.52
CA GLN A 98 -9.46 -17.04 -4.57
C GLN A 98 -9.22 -17.53 -6.02
N ALA A 99 -10.27 -17.52 -6.84
CA ALA A 99 -10.16 -17.87 -8.26
C ALA A 99 -9.31 -16.83 -9.03
N ASN A 100 -9.50 -15.54 -8.77
CA ASN A 100 -8.72 -14.47 -9.41
C ASN A 100 -7.22 -14.58 -9.09
N LEU A 101 -6.86 -14.86 -7.84
CA LEU A 101 -5.46 -15.04 -7.44
C LEU A 101 -4.86 -16.28 -8.12
N ARG A 102 -5.59 -17.42 -8.14
CA ARG A 102 -5.15 -18.65 -8.77
C ARG A 102 -4.91 -18.50 -10.27
N ILE A 103 -5.83 -17.83 -10.99
CA ILE A 103 -5.68 -17.55 -12.43
C ILE A 103 -4.43 -16.71 -12.70
N ARG A 104 -4.06 -15.83 -11.76
CA ARG A 104 -2.87 -14.97 -11.86
C ARG A 104 -1.58 -15.63 -11.38
N GLY A 105 -1.65 -16.82 -10.81
CA GLY A 105 -0.49 -17.51 -10.23
C GLY A 105 0.04 -16.83 -8.96
N VAL A 106 -0.85 -16.19 -8.18
CA VAL A 106 -0.51 -15.52 -6.93
C VAL A 106 -0.82 -16.44 -5.77
N ASP A 107 0.18 -16.72 -4.93
CA ASP A 107 0.03 -17.50 -3.70
C ASP A 107 -0.40 -16.57 -2.55
N GLU A 108 -1.61 -16.77 -2.03
CA GLU A 108 -2.12 -15.99 -0.90
C GLU A 108 -1.57 -16.55 0.42
N ILE A 109 -1.03 -15.64 1.23
CA ILE A 109 -0.57 -15.91 2.60
C ILE A 109 -1.51 -15.21 3.56
N LYS A 110 -2.36 -15.97 4.24
CA LYS A 110 -3.22 -15.43 5.29
C LYS A 110 -2.40 -15.11 6.54
N THR A 111 -2.72 -14.00 7.17
CA THR A 111 -2.14 -13.64 8.45
C THR A 111 -2.63 -14.57 9.55
N VAL A 112 -1.79 -14.78 10.57
CA VAL A 112 -2.18 -15.58 11.73
C VAL A 112 -3.26 -14.84 12.51
N PRO A 113 -4.44 -15.46 12.73
CA PRO A 113 -5.51 -14.85 13.52
C PRO A 113 -5.01 -14.43 14.91
N TYR A 114 -5.51 -13.31 15.41
CA TYR A 114 -5.20 -12.77 16.75
C TYR A 114 -3.73 -12.43 17.01
N THR A 115 -2.90 -12.30 15.97
CA THR A 115 -1.52 -11.85 16.11
C THR A 115 -1.39 -10.41 15.64
N PRO A 116 -1.28 -9.40 16.54
CA PRO A 116 -1.24 -7.98 16.18
C PRO A 116 -0.06 -7.56 15.30
N ARG A 117 0.86 -8.48 15.02
CA ARG A 117 2.10 -8.24 14.27
C ARG A 117 2.05 -8.71 12.82
N SER A 118 0.91 -9.18 12.33
CA SER A 118 0.86 -9.83 11.01
C SER A 118 0.75 -8.86 9.82
N HIS A 119 0.19 -7.63 10.02
CA HIS A 119 0.06 -6.61 8.96
C HIS A 119 0.51 -5.18 9.38
N PRO A 120 1.55 -5.00 10.19
CA PRO A 120 1.87 -3.70 10.79
C PRO A 120 2.26 -2.64 9.75
N PHE A 121 2.72 -3.06 8.58
CA PHE A 121 3.19 -2.14 7.55
C PHE A 121 2.05 -1.53 6.75
N ILE A 122 1.09 -2.33 6.31
CA ILE A 122 -0.04 -1.85 5.54
C ILE A 122 -1.03 -1.08 6.44
N GLU A 123 -1.23 -1.50 7.70
CA GLU A 123 -2.00 -0.76 8.68
C GLU A 123 -1.40 0.63 8.94
N ARG A 124 -0.07 0.70 9.08
CA ARG A 124 0.63 1.98 9.22
C ARG A 124 0.52 2.83 7.97
N LEU A 125 0.57 2.22 6.78
CA LEU A 125 0.36 2.91 5.51
C LEU A 125 -1.05 3.51 5.45
N ILE A 126 -2.09 2.75 5.79
CA ILE A 126 -3.47 3.25 5.82
C ILE A 126 -3.60 4.42 6.80
N GLY A 127 -3.01 4.29 7.99
CA GLY A 127 -2.96 5.39 8.95
C GLY A 127 -2.26 6.65 8.39
N THR A 128 -1.21 6.48 7.61
CA THR A 128 -0.50 7.57 6.91
C THR A 128 -1.39 8.19 5.83
N ILE A 129 -2.03 7.38 4.97
CA ILE A 129 -2.96 7.85 3.93
C ILE A 129 -4.08 8.69 4.54
N ARG A 130 -4.65 8.24 5.67
CA ARG A 130 -5.71 8.98 6.36
C ARG A 130 -5.19 10.33 6.85
N ARG A 131 -4.19 10.33 7.73
CA ARG A 131 -3.70 11.55 8.40
C ARG A 131 -3.06 12.56 7.46
N GLU A 132 -2.24 12.09 6.52
CA GLU A 132 -1.44 12.97 5.66
C GLU A 132 -2.20 13.40 4.41
N PHE A 133 -3.28 12.70 4.04
CA PHE A 133 -3.95 12.98 2.79
C PHE A 133 -5.48 13.06 2.89
N LEU A 134 -6.18 12.00 3.32
CA LEU A 134 -7.64 11.97 3.26
C LEU A 134 -8.31 12.95 4.23
N ASP A 135 -7.75 13.13 5.41
CA ASP A 135 -8.29 14.08 6.41
C ASP A 135 -8.14 15.55 5.96
N GLN A 136 -7.32 15.78 4.93
CA GLN A 136 -7.05 17.13 4.40
C GLN A 136 -7.55 17.30 2.95
N THR A 137 -8.17 16.27 2.37
CA THR A 137 -8.55 16.28 0.96
C THR A 137 -10.00 15.87 0.77
N LEU A 138 -10.83 16.78 0.29
CA LEU A 138 -12.20 16.48 -0.09
C LEU A 138 -12.25 15.81 -1.47
N PHE A 139 -13.17 14.87 -1.67
CA PHE A 139 -13.42 14.25 -2.97
C PHE A 139 -14.93 14.06 -3.23
N TRP A 140 -15.30 14.01 -4.51
CA TRP A 140 -16.69 13.98 -4.94
C TRP A 140 -17.21 12.58 -5.23
N ASN A 141 -16.39 11.74 -5.86
CA ASN A 141 -16.76 10.40 -6.33
C ASN A 141 -15.54 9.48 -6.43
N ALA A 142 -15.78 8.21 -6.79
CA ALA A 142 -14.73 7.20 -6.90
C ALA A 142 -13.62 7.56 -7.91
N VAL A 143 -13.95 8.20 -9.03
CA VAL A 143 -12.98 8.61 -10.05
C VAL A 143 -12.07 9.72 -9.52
N ASP A 144 -12.66 10.71 -8.86
CA ASP A 144 -11.91 11.81 -8.24
C ASP A 144 -11.00 11.28 -7.11
N LEU A 145 -11.53 10.39 -6.26
CA LEU A 145 -10.74 9.74 -5.22
C LEU A 145 -9.57 8.94 -5.81
N GLN A 146 -9.83 8.10 -6.81
CA GLN A 146 -8.78 7.30 -7.46
C GLN A 146 -7.65 8.19 -7.99
N ARG A 147 -7.99 9.26 -8.70
CA ARG A 147 -7.00 10.19 -9.26
C ARG A 147 -6.16 10.87 -8.16
N LYS A 148 -6.80 11.26 -7.07
CA LYS A 148 -6.12 11.87 -5.91
C LYS A 148 -5.20 10.89 -5.21
N LEU A 149 -5.63 9.63 -5.03
CA LEU A 149 -4.80 8.57 -4.46
C LEU A 149 -3.59 8.22 -5.36
N GLU A 150 -3.74 8.25 -6.69
CA GLU A 150 -2.60 8.08 -7.61
C GLU A 150 -1.57 9.21 -7.43
N THR A 151 -2.02 10.46 -7.30
CA THR A 151 -1.13 11.58 -7.01
C THR A 151 -0.42 11.44 -5.66
N PHE A 152 -1.14 10.95 -4.65
CA PHE A 152 -0.54 10.65 -3.35
C PHE A 152 0.48 9.51 -3.44
N LYS A 153 0.19 8.45 -4.22
CA LYS A 153 1.12 7.34 -4.47
C LYS A 153 2.44 7.85 -5.05
N ASP A 154 2.38 8.74 -6.03
CA ASP A 154 3.57 9.31 -6.66
C ASP A 154 4.39 10.10 -5.65
N TYR A 155 3.76 10.96 -4.85
CA TYR A 155 4.41 11.67 -3.76
C TYR A 155 5.03 10.70 -2.73
N TYR A 156 4.25 9.72 -2.24
CA TYR A 156 4.68 8.77 -1.23
C TYR A 156 5.89 7.95 -1.69
N ASN A 157 5.87 7.48 -2.92
CA ASN A 157 6.92 6.61 -3.46
C ASN A 157 8.21 7.36 -3.77
N HIS A 158 8.15 8.59 -4.28
CA HIS A 158 9.31 9.28 -4.81
C HIS A 158 9.85 10.39 -3.90
N ASN A 159 9.00 10.93 -3.01
CA ASN A 159 9.37 12.13 -2.26
C ASN A 159 9.23 11.97 -0.74
N ARG A 160 8.55 10.93 -0.25
CA ARG A 160 8.37 10.74 1.18
C ARG A 160 9.48 9.87 1.74
N PHE A 161 10.27 10.44 2.65
CA PHE A 161 11.32 9.72 3.37
C PHE A 161 10.76 8.83 4.47
N HIS A 162 11.40 7.68 4.67
CA HIS A 162 10.96 6.68 5.65
C HIS A 162 12.09 6.33 6.62
N ALA A 163 11.88 6.57 7.91
CA ALA A 163 12.84 6.18 8.94
C ALA A 163 13.17 4.66 8.94
N SER A 164 12.20 3.83 8.57
CA SER A 164 12.38 2.37 8.45
C SER A 164 13.16 1.95 7.19
N LEU A 165 13.47 2.88 6.30
CA LEU A 165 14.28 2.70 5.09
C LEU A 165 15.55 3.56 5.18
N GLU A 166 16.05 3.80 6.40
CA GLU A 166 17.28 4.58 6.64
C GLU A 166 17.23 6.01 6.10
N GLY A 167 16.03 6.54 5.89
CA GLY A 167 15.81 7.88 5.32
C GLY A 167 15.57 7.87 3.82
N ASP A 168 15.61 6.72 3.17
CA ASP A 168 15.32 6.61 1.73
C ASP A 168 13.83 6.66 1.42
N THR A 169 13.52 6.97 0.17
CA THR A 169 12.18 6.82 -0.38
C THR A 169 11.95 5.37 -0.87
N PRO A 170 10.70 4.91 -0.96
CA PRO A 170 10.39 3.60 -1.53
C PRO A 170 10.92 3.40 -2.96
N ALA A 171 10.97 4.46 -3.76
CA ALA A 171 11.51 4.43 -5.12
C ALA A 171 13.03 4.21 -5.12
N GLN A 172 13.78 4.86 -4.24
CA GLN A 172 15.23 4.66 -4.09
C GLN A 172 15.55 3.23 -3.68
N VAL A 173 14.84 2.67 -2.69
CA VAL A 173 15.01 1.28 -2.25
C VAL A 173 14.67 0.28 -3.37
N SER A 174 13.74 0.61 -4.25
CA SER A 174 13.40 -0.23 -5.42
C SER A 174 14.36 -0.06 -6.61
N GLY A 175 15.42 0.74 -6.47
CA GLY A 175 16.43 0.96 -7.49
C GLY A 175 16.04 1.97 -8.57
N GLU A 176 14.98 2.76 -8.34
CA GLU A 176 14.67 3.89 -9.23
C GLU A 176 15.62 5.06 -8.93
N SER A 177 16.02 5.79 -9.96
CA SER A 177 17.08 6.79 -9.88
C SER A 177 16.85 7.86 -8.82
N ILE A 178 17.92 8.16 -8.12
CA ILE A 178 18.01 9.16 -7.06
C ILE A 178 17.62 10.54 -7.59
N THR A 179 16.74 11.22 -6.89
CA THR A 179 16.59 12.67 -7.00
C THR A 179 17.94 13.31 -6.72
N ARG A 180 18.40 14.20 -7.60
CA ARG A 180 19.64 14.95 -7.36
C ARG A 180 19.50 15.70 -6.02
N GLU A 181 20.55 15.70 -5.22
CA GLU A 181 20.63 16.57 -4.05
C GLU A 181 20.39 18.00 -4.50
N ALA A 182 19.45 18.68 -3.84
CA ALA A 182 19.18 20.07 -4.15
C ALA A 182 20.27 20.94 -3.54
N ASP A 183 20.94 21.73 -4.38
CA ASP A 183 21.75 22.83 -3.88
C ASP A 183 20.80 23.91 -3.34
N LEU A 184 20.95 24.28 -2.06
CA LEU A 184 20.07 25.25 -1.39
C LEU A 184 20.13 26.64 -2.02
N GLU A 185 21.16 26.96 -2.80
CA GLU A 185 21.27 28.22 -3.53
C GLU A 185 20.46 28.21 -4.84
N TYR A 186 20.17 27.03 -5.39
CA TYR A 186 19.49 26.86 -6.67
C TYR A 186 18.35 25.84 -6.55
N TYR A 187 17.27 26.19 -5.89
CA TYR A 187 16.10 25.34 -5.78
C TYR A 187 14.82 26.05 -6.22
N ARG A 188 13.86 25.26 -6.67
CA ARG A 188 12.47 25.66 -6.88
C ARG A 188 11.55 24.79 -6.05
N TRP A 189 10.40 25.35 -5.68
CA TRP A 189 9.38 24.56 -4.98
C TRP A 189 8.57 23.75 -5.96
N GLN A 190 8.58 22.44 -5.79
CA GLN A 190 7.68 21.54 -6.51
C GLN A 190 6.47 21.20 -5.65
N THR A 191 5.29 21.35 -6.25
CA THR A 191 4.01 21.13 -5.57
C THR A 191 3.51 19.73 -5.83
N HIS A 192 3.14 19.00 -4.76
CA HIS A 192 2.57 17.67 -4.81
C HIS A 192 1.16 17.66 -4.21
N CYS A 193 0.35 16.67 -4.58
CA CYS A 193 -1.00 16.47 -4.04
C CYS A 193 -1.87 17.74 -4.11
N ARG A 194 -1.80 18.48 -5.23
CA ARG A 194 -2.54 19.73 -5.48
C ARG A 194 -2.24 20.84 -4.46
N GLY A 195 -1.01 20.99 -4.06
CA GLY A 195 -0.58 22.04 -3.13
C GLY A 195 -0.55 21.65 -1.66
N LEU A 196 -0.95 20.42 -1.33
CA LEU A 196 -0.91 19.92 0.04
C LEU A 196 0.53 19.77 0.55
N VAL A 197 1.46 19.40 -0.33
CA VAL A 197 2.88 19.27 -0.01
C VAL A 197 3.70 20.07 -1.00
N GLN A 198 4.68 20.82 -0.50
CA GLN A 198 5.67 21.52 -1.32
C GLN A 198 7.07 21.08 -0.91
N LEU A 199 7.86 20.68 -1.90
CA LEU A 199 9.24 20.21 -1.69
C LEU A 199 10.20 21.04 -2.52
N PRO A 200 11.39 21.38 -1.97
CA PRO A 200 12.45 22.00 -2.75
C PRO A 200 13.06 20.95 -3.69
N VAL A 201 13.28 21.32 -4.94
CA VAL A 201 14.00 20.53 -5.93
C VAL A 201 15.11 21.36 -6.55
N ALA A 202 16.22 20.72 -6.94
CA ALA A 202 17.29 21.40 -7.64
C ALA A 202 16.74 22.06 -8.92
N ALA A 203 17.14 23.29 -9.18
CA ALA A 203 16.73 24.07 -10.35
C ALA A 203 17.49 23.63 -11.61
#